data_575fc7f0a0f3dc9e41e3a52711ed717a
#
_entry.id   575fc7f0a0f3dc9e41e3a52711ed717a
#
_cell.length_a   1.000
_cell.length_b   1.000
_cell.length_c   1.000
_cell.angle_alpha   90.00
_cell.angle_beta   90.00
_cell.angle_gamma   90.00
#
_symmetry.space_group_name_H-M   'P 1'
#
loop_
_entity.id
_entity.type
_entity.pdbx_description
1 polymer ?
#
loop_
_entity_poly.entity_id
_entity_poly.type
_entity_poly.pdbx_seq_one_letter_code
_entity_poly.pdbx_strand_id
1 'polypeptide(L)'
;MVTHALKTMRKGLKVERYGERLPSVFYDPKNGWVDVSSNAMNKEFMHVCYWRRTNGHRLLAIYLGKPVDPCLHFVCFYDYDPQKHILTPETHIIDGFKTTKDRKFYYNLPEEGKEMTISESSERGHFVHTFGWDGMKPVYQKTEERGDSGCLCVGEYGFDCCWNRS
;
A
#
# COMPACT_ATOMS: atom_id res chain seq x y z
N MET A 1 -7.88 -0.18 15.35
CA MET A 1 -7.28 0.79 14.40
C MET A 1 -8.07 0.86 13.09
N VAL A 2 -8.25 -0.25 12.35
CA VAL A 2 -9.03 -0.31 11.08
C VAL A 2 -10.45 0.25 11.21
N THR A 3 -11.14 -0.06 12.31
CA THR A 3 -12.51 0.43 12.57
C THR A 3 -12.59 1.96 12.70
N HIS A 4 -11.52 2.60 13.15
CA HIS A 4 -11.47 4.06 13.30
C HIS A 4 -11.23 4.74 11.96
N ALA A 5 -10.33 4.20 11.12
CA ALA A 5 -10.08 4.69 9.75
C ALA A 5 -11.36 4.61 8.89
N LEU A 6 -12.11 3.50 8.96
CA LEU A 6 -13.38 3.35 8.24
C LEU A 6 -14.46 4.31 8.73
N LYS A 7 -14.47 4.66 10.02
CA LYS A 7 -15.41 5.63 10.61
C LYS A 7 -15.05 7.07 10.18
N THR A 8 -13.78 7.35 9.99
CA THR A 8 -13.25 8.62 9.48
C THR A 8 -13.58 8.81 7.99
N MET A 9 -13.48 7.73 7.20
CA MET A 9 -13.92 7.71 5.78
C MET A 9 -15.39 8.13 5.59
N ARG A 10 -16.26 7.85 6.56
CA ARG A 10 -17.70 8.17 6.50
C ARG A 10 -18.03 9.65 6.71
N LYS A 11 -17.14 10.43 7.34
CA LYS A 11 -17.45 11.79 7.82
C LYS A 11 -16.73 12.93 7.11
N GLY A 12 -15.77 12.65 6.21
CA GLY A 12 -14.96 13.71 5.59
C GLY A 12 -14.21 14.55 6.63
N LEU A 13 -13.81 13.96 7.74
CA LEU A 13 -13.21 14.64 8.87
C LEU A 13 -11.78 15.07 8.53
N LYS A 14 -11.52 16.39 8.48
CA LYS A 14 -10.21 16.94 8.78
C LYS A 14 -9.87 16.51 10.20
N VAL A 15 -8.84 15.67 10.35
CA VAL A 15 -8.33 15.35 11.70
C VAL A 15 -7.61 16.58 12.21
N GLU A 16 -8.19 17.24 13.23
CA GLU A 16 -7.52 18.33 13.91
C GLU A 16 -6.28 17.80 14.66
N ARG A 17 -5.17 18.53 14.54
CA ARG A 17 -3.93 18.21 15.23
C ARG A 17 -4.09 18.36 16.74
N TYR A 18 -4.09 17.27 17.45
CA TYR A 18 -3.90 17.24 18.89
C TYR A 18 -2.47 16.80 19.20
N GLY A 19 -1.56 17.77 19.38
CA GLY A 19 -0.20 17.56 19.88
C GLY A 19 0.77 16.88 18.90
N GLU A 20 2.06 16.92 19.23
CA GLU A 20 3.19 16.48 18.40
C GLU A 20 3.30 14.95 18.14
N ARG A 21 2.36 14.15 18.62
CA ARG A 21 2.40 12.68 18.55
C ARG A 21 1.29 12.02 17.74
N LEU A 22 0.37 12.78 17.15
CA LEU A 22 -0.69 12.19 16.35
C LEU A 22 -0.22 11.95 14.91
N PRO A 23 -0.63 10.83 14.29
CA PRO A 23 -0.34 10.56 12.90
C PRO A 23 -1.01 11.62 12.02
N SER A 24 -0.32 12.03 10.95
CA SER A 24 -0.94 12.79 9.87
C SER A 24 -1.87 11.86 9.09
N VAL A 25 -3.05 12.36 8.75
CA VAL A 25 -4.01 11.63 7.92
C VAL A 25 -4.35 12.49 6.72
N PHE A 26 -4.06 11.99 5.54
CA PHE A 26 -4.53 12.53 4.28
C PHE A 26 -5.65 11.63 3.73
N TYR A 27 -6.72 12.24 3.26
CA TYR A 27 -7.87 11.52 2.71
C TYR A 27 -8.37 12.15 1.42
N ASP A 28 -8.35 11.38 0.34
CA ASP A 28 -8.94 11.73 -0.94
C ASP A 28 -10.18 10.85 -1.24
N PRO A 29 -11.39 11.35 -0.94
CA PRO A 29 -12.62 10.59 -1.16
C PRO A 29 -12.95 10.37 -2.64
N LYS A 30 -12.45 11.25 -3.52
CA LYS A 30 -12.69 11.17 -4.96
C LYS A 30 -12.01 9.94 -5.57
N ASN A 31 -10.76 9.73 -5.18
CA ASN A 31 -9.94 8.62 -5.65
C ASN A 31 -9.99 7.40 -4.72
N GLY A 32 -10.63 7.52 -3.54
CA GLY A 32 -10.73 6.43 -2.58
C GLY A 32 -9.42 6.11 -1.89
N TRP A 33 -8.60 7.14 -1.65
CA TRP A 33 -7.28 7.04 -1.07
C TRP A 33 -7.23 7.57 0.36
N VAL A 34 -6.48 6.88 1.21
CA VAL A 34 -6.13 7.34 2.57
C VAL A 34 -4.66 7.05 2.82
N ASP A 35 -3.94 8.06 3.25
CA ASP A 35 -2.60 7.94 3.81
C ASP A 35 -2.65 8.27 5.31
N VAL A 36 -2.04 7.42 6.11
CA VAL A 36 -1.84 7.63 7.55
C VAL A 36 -0.37 7.44 7.85
N SER A 37 0.31 8.50 8.20
CA SER A 37 1.73 8.45 8.54
C SER A 37 1.99 8.87 9.98
N SER A 38 2.86 8.12 10.67
CA SER A 38 3.30 8.44 12.02
C SER A 38 4.37 9.53 11.99
N ASN A 39 4.21 10.57 12.83
CA ASN A 39 5.25 11.58 13.05
C ASN A 39 6.36 11.11 13.99
N ALA A 40 6.29 9.87 14.50
CA ALA A 40 7.29 9.28 15.36
C ALA A 40 8.57 8.92 14.58
N MET A 41 9.69 8.76 15.28
CA MET A 41 10.99 8.37 14.67
C MET A 41 10.91 7.09 13.82
N ASN A 42 9.95 6.23 14.09
CA ASN A 42 9.75 4.95 13.40
C ASN A 42 9.01 5.06 12.06
N LYS A 43 8.43 6.23 11.75
CA LYS A 43 7.76 6.54 10.48
C LYS A 43 6.85 5.42 9.93
N GLU A 44 6.11 4.76 10.82
CA GLU A 44 5.12 3.78 10.39
C GLU A 44 4.05 4.46 9.52
N PHE A 45 3.64 3.80 8.45
CA PHE A 45 2.61 4.31 7.55
C PHE A 45 1.56 3.25 7.24
N MET A 46 0.38 3.72 6.87
CA MET A 46 -0.70 2.91 6.36
C MET A 46 -1.31 3.62 5.14
N HIS A 47 -1.22 2.99 3.99
CA HIS A 47 -1.92 3.41 2.79
C HIS A 47 -3.17 2.55 2.62
N VAL A 48 -4.29 3.16 2.31
CA VAL A 48 -5.53 2.47 2.00
C VAL A 48 -6.06 2.99 0.69
N CYS A 49 -6.33 2.10 -0.25
CA CYS A 49 -7.10 2.45 -1.43
C CYS A 49 -8.25 1.47 -1.64
N TYR A 50 -9.25 1.87 -2.44
CA TYR A 50 -10.28 0.97 -2.86
C TYR A 50 -10.61 1.12 -4.34
N TRP A 51 -10.93 0.00 -4.96
CA TRP A 51 -11.44 -0.07 -6.32
C TRP A 51 -12.90 -0.50 -6.32
N ARG A 52 -13.69 0.12 -7.20
CA ARG A 52 -15.08 -0.31 -7.41
C ARG A 52 -15.09 -1.56 -8.28
N ARG A 53 -15.74 -2.61 -7.79
CA ARG A 53 -15.96 -3.87 -8.49
C ARG A 53 -17.20 -3.78 -9.37
N THR A 54 -17.25 -4.55 -10.46
CA THR A 54 -18.40 -4.61 -11.39
C THR A 54 -19.65 -5.19 -10.74
N ASN A 55 -19.50 -5.97 -9.66
CA ASN A 55 -20.62 -6.51 -8.87
C ASN A 55 -21.20 -5.51 -7.84
N GLY A 56 -20.72 -4.26 -7.83
CA GLY A 56 -21.15 -3.24 -6.87
C GLY A 56 -20.41 -3.23 -5.54
N HIS A 57 -19.60 -4.23 -5.26
CA HIS A 57 -18.72 -4.26 -4.10
C HIS A 57 -17.49 -3.36 -4.28
N ARG A 58 -16.62 -3.30 -3.29
CA ARG A 58 -15.34 -2.61 -3.35
C ARG A 58 -14.23 -3.52 -2.86
N LEU A 59 -13.15 -3.61 -3.62
CA LEU A 59 -11.92 -4.20 -3.12
C LEU A 59 -11.14 -3.13 -2.36
N LEU A 60 -10.88 -3.34 -1.08
CA LEU A 60 -10.00 -2.51 -0.27
C LEU A 60 -8.62 -3.16 -0.24
N ALA A 61 -7.57 -2.36 -0.45
CA ALA A 61 -6.20 -2.73 -0.16
C ALA A 61 -5.70 -1.86 1.00
N ILE A 62 -5.06 -2.49 1.96
CA ILE A 62 -4.43 -1.84 3.11
C ILE A 62 -2.96 -2.24 3.12
N TYR A 63 -2.09 -1.30 2.81
CA TYR A 63 -0.65 -1.48 2.87
C TYR A 63 -0.11 -0.87 4.16
N LEU A 64 0.57 -1.68 4.94
CA LEU A 64 1.24 -1.28 6.17
C LEU A 64 2.74 -1.44 5.99
N GLY A 65 3.49 -0.45 6.45
CA GLY A 65 4.93 -0.49 6.34
C GLY A 65 5.65 0.32 7.41
N LYS A 66 6.92 -0.06 7.59
CA LYS A 66 7.86 0.64 8.45
C LYS A 66 9.17 0.80 7.67
N PRO A 67 9.55 2.03 7.26
CA PRO A 67 10.69 2.24 6.37
C PRO A 67 12.00 1.65 6.87
N VAL A 68 12.18 1.59 8.20
CA VAL A 68 13.40 1.05 8.84
C VAL A 68 13.40 -0.47 8.95
N ASP A 69 12.29 -1.16 8.64
CA ASP A 69 12.19 -2.61 8.74
C ASP A 69 11.44 -3.20 7.53
N PRO A 70 12.17 -3.67 6.52
CA PRO A 70 11.57 -4.22 5.32
C PRO A 70 10.76 -5.51 5.56
N CYS A 71 10.91 -6.16 6.71
CA CYS A 71 10.12 -7.32 7.07
C CYS A 71 8.70 -6.96 7.53
N LEU A 72 8.46 -5.68 7.86
CA LEU A 72 7.16 -5.15 8.28
C LEU A 72 6.36 -4.52 7.14
N HIS A 73 6.66 -4.88 5.89
CA HIS A 73 5.89 -4.47 4.72
C HIS A 73 4.91 -5.56 4.32
N PHE A 74 3.63 -5.30 4.44
CA PHE A 74 2.59 -6.24 4.02
C PHE A 74 1.33 -5.52 3.54
N VAL A 75 0.63 -6.16 2.63
CA VAL A 75 -0.65 -5.70 2.10
C VAL A 75 -1.73 -6.72 2.41
N CYS A 76 -2.91 -6.23 2.81
CA CYS A 76 -4.11 -7.02 3.04
C CYS A 76 -5.21 -6.55 2.10
N PHE A 77 -6.01 -7.50 1.62
CA PHE A 77 -7.17 -7.20 0.78
C PHE A 77 -8.45 -7.65 1.46
N TYR A 78 -9.50 -6.85 1.23
CA TYR A 78 -10.85 -7.13 1.74
C TYR A 78 -11.89 -6.80 0.68
N ASP A 79 -12.88 -7.68 0.52
CA ASP A 79 -14.11 -7.34 -0.17
C ASP A 79 -15.05 -6.58 0.77
N TYR A 80 -15.53 -5.44 0.34
CA TYR A 80 -16.52 -4.66 1.07
C TYR A 80 -17.85 -4.67 0.33
N ASP A 81 -18.87 -5.26 0.97
CA ASP A 81 -20.26 -5.18 0.55
C ASP A 81 -20.89 -3.88 1.11
N PRO A 82 -21.17 -2.87 0.28
CA PRO A 82 -21.71 -1.60 0.75
C PRO A 82 -23.19 -1.69 1.17
N GLN A 83 -23.92 -2.71 0.75
CA GLN A 83 -25.32 -2.91 1.13
C GLN A 83 -25.42 -3.51 2.53
N LYS A 84 -24.61 -4.51 2.81
CA LYS A 84 -24.60 -5.21 4.10
C LYS A 84 -23.63 -4.58 5.10
N HIS A 85 -22.72 -3.70 4.67
CA HIS A 85 -21.63 -3.13 5.48
C HIS A 85 -20.70 -4.20 6.07
N ILE A 86 -20.42 -5.25 5.28
CA ILE A 86 -19.55 -6.37 5.67
C ILE A 86 -18.21 -6.26 4.94
N LEU A 87 -17.12 -6.51 5.68
CA LEU A 87 -15.78 -6.69 5.17
C LEU A 87 -15.40 -8.17 5.26
N THR A 88 -15.02 -8.76 4.13
CA THR A 88 -14.56 -10.16 4.04
C THR A 88 -13.10 -10.17 3.60
N PRO A 89 -12.18 -10.82 4.33
CA PRO A 89 -10.79 -10.94 3.90
C PRO A 89 -10.66 -11.69 2.58
N GLU A 90 -9.78 -11.20 1.70
CA GLU A 90 -9.40 -11.90 0.46
C GLU A 90 -7.90 -12.20 0.47
N THR A 91 -7.54 -13.47 0.43
CA THR A 91 -6.16 -13.93 0.65
C THR A 91 -5.38 -14.26 -0.63
N HIS A 92 -6.06 -14.34 -1.79
CA HIS A 92 -5.47 -14.82 -3.06
C HIS A 92 -5.45 -13.76 -4.16
N ILE A 93 -5.36 -12.48 -3.79
CA ILE A 93 -5.34 -11.38 -4.77
C ILE A 93 -3.99 -11.28 -5.48
N ILE A 94 -2.89 -11.42 -4.72
CA ILE A 94 -1.52 -11.30 -5.20
C ILE A 94 -0.65 -12.44 -4.66
N ASP A 95 -1.04 -13.68 -4.96
CA ASP A 95 -0.28 -14.85 -4.51
C ASP A 95 1.17 -14.82 -5.02
N GLY A 96 2.11 -15.25 -4.18
CA GLY A 96 3.54 -15.29 -4.49
C GLY A 96 4.33 -14.00 -4.17
N PHE A 97 3.67 -12.90 -3.84
CA PHE A 97 4.31 -11.63 -3.50
C PHE A 97 4.34 -11.37 -1.99
N LYS A 98 4.91 -12.31 -1.24
CA LYS A 98 5.09 -12.19 0.21
C LYS A 98 6.57 -12.10 0.54
N THR A 99 6.95 -11.12 1.36
CA THR A 99 8.33 -10.95 1.84
C THR A 99 8.82 -12.22 2.53
N THR A 100 10.01 -12.64 2.15
CA THR A 100 10.76 -13.75 2.72
C THR A 100 12.16 -13.28 3.12
N LYS A 101 13.02 -14.19 3.61
CA LYS A 101 14.41 -13.86 3.92
C LYS A 101 15.16 -13.35 2.68
N ASP A 102 14.91 -13.94 1.51
CA ASP A 102 15.70 -13.73 0.29
C ASP A 102 15.01 -12.80 -0.71
N ARG A 103 13.74 -12.48 -0.51
CA ARG A 103 12.94 -11.62 -1.39
C ARG A 103 12.12 -10.64 -0.57
N LYS A 104 12.31 -9.36 -0.82
CA LYS A 104 11.57 -8.27 -0.16
C LYS A 104 10.64 -7.60 -1.16
N PHE A 105 9.42 -7.34 -0.74
CA PHE A 105 8.40 -6.73 -1.57
C PHE A 105 7.89 -5.43 -0.95
N TYR A 106 7.77 -4.41 -1.80
CA TYR A 106 7.22 -3.10 -1.47
C TYR A 106 6.03 -2.84 -2.39
N TYR A 107 4.91 -2.47 -1.82
CA TYR A 107 3.66 -2.34 -2.55
C TYR A 107 3.38 -0.87 -2.81
N ASN A 108 3.10 -0.53 -4.07
CA ASN A 108 2.69 0.81 -4.46
C ASN A 108 1.22 0.75 -4.88
N LEU A 109 0.35 1.17 -3.95
CA LEU A 109 -1.07 1.31 -4.19
C LEU A 109 -1.33 2.64 -4.91
N PRO A 110 -2.19 2.69 -5.94
CA PRO A 110 -2.43 3.92 -6.69
C PRO A 110 -3.23 4.94 -5.87
N GLU A 111 -2.73 6.16 -5.80
CA GLU A 111 -3.50 7.32 -5.33
C GLU A 111 -4.56 7.70 -6.35
N GLU A 112 -4.22 7.58 -7.64
CA GLU A 112 -5.11 7.80 -8.77
C GLU A 112 -5.07 6.62 -9.73
N GLY A 113 -6.20 6.35 -10.39
CA GLY A 113 -6.28 5.25 -11.34
C GLY A 113 -6.50 3.89 -10.69
N LYS A 114 -6.00 2.83 -11.33
CA LYS A 114 -6.28 1.45 -10.93
C LYS A 114 -5.08 0.51 -11.04
N GLU A 115 -3.97 1.01 -11.55
CA GLU A 115 -2.75 0.22 -11.70
C GLU A 115 -2.00 0.16 -10.37
N MET A 116 -1.66 -1.05 -9.95
CA MET A 116 -0.83 -1.29 -8.76
C MET A 116 0.52 -1.83 -9.19
N THR A 117 1.59 -1.42 -8.50
CA THR A 117 2.90 -2.01 -8.73
C THR A 117 3.47 -2.62 -7.46
N ILE A 118 4.30 -3.65 -7.63
CA ILE A 118 5.04 -4.29 -6.55
C ILE A 118 6.51 -4.28 -6.94
N SER A 119 7.33 -3.63 -6.13
CA SER A 119 8.79 -3.66 -6.30
C SER A 119 9.36 -4.84 -5.51
N GLU A 120 10.16 -5.65 -6.16
CA GLU A 120 10.90 -6.76 -5.57
C GLU A 120 12.38 -6.40 -5.48
N SER A 121 12.98 -6.70 -4.33
CA SER A 121 14.43 -6.69 -4.13
C SER A 121 14.87 -8.08 -3.68
N SER A 122 15.79 -8.69 -4.43
CA SER A 122 16.33 -10.02 -4.18
C SER A 122 17.79 -10.10 -4.63
N GLU A 123 18.45 -11.23 -4.36
CA GLU A 123 19.81 -11.50 -4.88
C GLU A 123 19.88 -11.55 -6.41
N ARG A 124 18.73 -11.75 -7.09
CA ARG A 124 18.62 -11.75 -8.55
C ARG A 124 18.57 -10.35 -9.16
N GLY A 125 18.42 -9.31 -8.35
CA GLY A 125 18.27 -7.94 -8.80
C GLY A 125 17.00 -7.28 -8.28
N HIS A 126 16.64 -6.17 -8.93
CA HIS A 126 15.44 -5.38 -8.62
C HIS A 126 14.44 -5.49 -9.76
N PHE A 127 13.20 -5.82 -9.41
CA PHE A 127 12.13 -6.02 -10.38
C PHE A 127 10.91 -5.18 -10.01
N VAL A 128 10.16 -4.75 -11.02
CA VAL A 128 8.85 -4.10 -10.84
C VAL A 128 7.80 -4.94 -11.54
N HIS A 129 6.84 -5.40 -10.77
CA HIS A 129 5.69 -6.16 -11.22
C HIS A 129 4.49 -5.24 -11.33
N THR A 130 3.89 -5.15 -12.51
CA THR A 130 2.73 -4.29 -12.78
C THR A 130 1.45 -5.12 -12.82
N PHE A 131 0.42 -4.62 -12.16
CA PHE A 131 -0.92 -5.21 -12.09
C PHE A 131 -1.95 -4.20 -12.60
N GLY A 132 -2.67 -4.54 -13.64
CA GLY A 132 -3.84 -3.81 -14.12
C GLY A 132 -5.10 -4.26 -13.41
N TRP A 133 -6.22 -3.62 -13.71
CA TRP A 133 -7.52 -3.89 -13.12
C TRP A 133 -8.47 -4.55 -14.13
N ASP A 134 -9.04 -5.72 -13.80
CA ASP A 134 -10.00 -6.44 -14.68
C ASP A 134 -11.48 -6.12 -14.42
N GLY A 135 -11.74 -5.26 -13.46
CA GLY A 135 -13.11 -4.94 -12.99
C GLY A 135 -13.47 -5.62 -11.66
N MET A 136 -12.69 -6.63 -11.24
CA MET A 136 -12.92 -7.37 -10.00
C MET A 136 -11.71 -7.41 -9.09
N LYS A 137 -10.49 -7.51 -9.67
CA LYS A 137 -9.23 -7.63 -8.91
C LYS A 137 -8.03 -7.13 -9.72
N PRO A 138 -6.90 -6.86 -9.07
CA PRO A 138 -5.63 -6.69 -9.74
C PRO A 138 -5.23 -7.96 -10.50
N VAL A 139 -4.80 -7.80 -11.75
CA VAL A 139 -4.33 -8.89 -12.61
C VAL A 139 -2.91 -8.57 -13.07
N TYR A 140 -2.00 -9.52 -12.87
CA TYR A 140 -0.62 -9.40 -13.30
C TYR A 140 -0.54 -9.11 -14.82
N GLN A 141 0.29 -8.16 -15.19
CA GLN A 141 0.52 -7.77 -16.59
C GLN A 141 1.94 -8.06 -17.04
N LYS A 142 2.93 -7.55 -16.30
CA LYS A 142 4.35 -7.67 -16.68
C LYS A 142 5.28 -7.56 -15.48
N THR A 143 6.50 -8.01 -15.69
CA THR A 143 7.66 -7.73 -14.84
C THR A 143 8.73 -7.03 -15.66
N GLU A 144 9.30 -5.98 -15.11
CA GLU A 144 10.43 -5.25 -15.69
C GLU A 144 11.60 -5.29 -14.69
N GLU A 145 12.77 -5.65 -15.19
CA GLU A 145 14.00 -5.56 -14.42
C GLU A 145 14.44 -4.09 -14.38
N ARG A 146 14.69 -3.57 -13.19
CA ARG A 146 15.37 -2.29 -13.04
C ARG A 146 16.85 -2.56 -12.95
N GLY A 147 17.60 -2.12 -13.95
CA GLY A 147 19.06 -2.16 -13.91
C GLY A 147 19.58 -1.46 -12.65
N ASP A 148 20.79 -1.82 -12.25
CA ASP A 148 21.52 -1.37 -11.03
C ASP A 148 21.81 0.15 -10.95
N SER A 149 20.91 1.00 -11.37
CA SER A 149 21.00 2.44 -11.12
C SER A 149 20.59 2.68 -9.65
N GLY A 150 21.61 2.69 -8.81
CA GLY A 150 21.56 2.83 -7.38
C GLY A 150 20.43 3.72 -6.83
N CYS A 151 19.85 3.29 -5.74
CA CYS A 151 18.78 3.90 -4.96
C CYS A 151 17.37 3.69 -5.54
N LEU A 152 16.66 2.75 -4.94
CA LEU A 152 15.19 2.79 -4.93
C LEU A 152 14.76 3.99 -4.07
N CYS A 153 14.65 5.17 -4.69
CA CYS A 153 13.87 6.26 -4.10
C CYS A 153 12.41 5.87 -4.24
N VAL A 154 11.86 5.25 -3.21
CA VAL A 154 10.42 5.01 -3.09
C VAL A 154 9.79 6.32 -2.62
N GLY A 155 9.18 7.06 -3.57
CA GLY A 155 8.34 8.22 -3.28
C GLY A 155 9.07 9.44 -2.71
N GLU A 156 8.42 10.59 -2.72
CA GLU A 156 8.89 11.93 -2.32
C GLU A 156 9.41 12.09 -0.88
N TYR A 157 9.52 11.01 -0.12
CA TYR A 157 10.09 11.00 1.24
C TYR A 157 11.47 10.33 1.19
N GLY A 158 12.48 11.13 0.79
CA GLY A 158 13.87 10.72 0.65
C GLY A 158 14.41 9.91 1.84
N PHE A 159 14.68 8.65 1.60
CA PHE A 159 15.54 7.83 2.42
C PHE A 159 16.59 7.18 1.53
N ASP A 160 17.81 7.69 1.65
CA ASP A 160 19.01 7.06 1.12
C ASP A 160 19.23 5.72 1.82
N CYS A 161 18.80 4.63 1.21
CA CYS A 161 19.31 3.31 1.54
C CYS A 161 20.58 3.04 0.72
N CYS A 162 21.61 3.82 0.95
CA CYS A 162 22.95 3.49 0.48
C CYS A 162 23.49 2.34 1.34
N TRP A 163 23.44 1.12 0.83
CA TRP A 163 24.28 0.05 1.35
C TRP A 163 25.70 0.28 0.85
N ASN A 164 26.54 0.83 1.73
CA ASN A 164 27.99 0.82 1.52
C ASN A 164 28.47 -0.64 1.49
N ARG A 165 28.94 -1.08 0.33
CA ARG A 165 29.83 -2.23 0.24
C ARG A 165 31.23 -1.76 0.64
N SER A 166 31.71 -2.15 1.78
CA SER A 166 33.12 -2.29 2.11
C SER A 166 33.44 -3.77 2.22
#